data_51e56288f8e302b1cfda58cf8421532d
#
_entry.id   51e56288f8e302b1cfda58cf8421532d
#
_cell.length_a   1.000
_cell.length_b   1.000
_cell.length_c   1.000
_cell.angle_alpha   90.00
_cell.angle_beta   90.00
_cell.angle_gamma   90.00
#
_symmetry.space_group_name_H-M   'P 1'
#
loop_
_entity.id
_entity.type
_entity.pdbx_description
1 polymer ?
#
loop_
_entity_poly.entity_id
_entity_poly.type
_entity_poly.pdbx_seq_one_letter_code
_entity_poly.pdbx_strand_id
1 'polypeptide(L)'
;MTPNLLLVEDDARLRDDLDLHFRQRGFTVTTCTDGRQGLAAVRAGHFDLVLLDIMLPGLDGLALLETLRQEQGTPVMLMSALGAEQDRITGFTRGADDYLPKPFSLAELDARADALLRRMARVQQQQATRQDPHLSFDEQAQDVLHQGRAAGLTGSEYRLLVTLREHPGETLSKPFLYQHVLHRIYTRLDRGLDVHVCNLRRKLADLGVQHLQIQAVRGAGYLLVEAERH
;
A
#
# COMPACT_ATOMS: atom_id res chain seq x y z
N MET A 1 6.24 16.81 -10.55
CA MET A 1 4.76 16.92 -10.70
C MET A 1 4.20 17.53 -9.43
N THR A 2 3.19 18.37 -9.54
CA THR A 2 2.47 18.97 -8.41
C THR A 2 1.55 17.90 -7.81
N PRO A 3 1.66 17.53 -6.53
CA PRO A 3 0.82 16.49 -5.96
C PRO A 3 -0.63 16.95 -5.82
N ASN A 4 -1.58 16.05 -6.08
CA ASN A 4 -3.01 16.31 -6.02
C ASN A 4 -3.55 15.83 -4.67
N LEU A 5 -4.21 16.72 -3.93
CA LEU A 5 -4.84 16.46 -2.64
C LEU A 5 -6.37 16.52 -2.76
N LEU A 6 -7.07 15.52 -2.27
CA LEU A 6 -8.48 15.58 -1.98
C LEU A 6 -8.69 15.86 -0.50
N LEU A 7 -9.42 16.92 -0.17
CA LEU A 7 -9.82 17.28 1.18
C LEU A 7 -11.34 17.17 1.33
N VAL A 8 -11.80 16.25 2.16
CA VAL A 8 -13.22 16.04 2.44
C VAL A 8 -13.48 16.41 3.91
N GLU A 9 -14.08 17.57 4.12
CA GLU A 9 -14.29 18.20 5.43
C GLU A 9 -15.53 19.07 5.38
N ASP A 10 -16.46 18.92 6.31
CA ASP A 10 -17.71 19.71 6.36
C ASP A 10 -17.54 21.04 7.10
N ASP A 11 -16.63 21.13 8.08
CA ASP A 11 -16.31 22.40 8.73
C ASP A 11 -15.66 23.35 7.72
N ALA A 12 -16.39 24.42 7.35
CA ALA A 12 -15.97 25.38 6.37
C ALA A 12 -14.65 26.07 6.74
N ARG A 13 -14.49 26.44 8.03
CA ARG A 13 -13.30 27.14 8.49
C ARG A 13 -12.07 26.24 8.43
N LEU A 14 -12.16 25.03 8.96
CA LEU A 14 -11.05 24.09 8.90
C LEU A 14 -10.70 23.74 7.46
N ARG A 15 -11.68 23.49 6.61
CA ARG A 15 -11.49 23.22 5.19
C ARG A 15 -10.76 24.35 4.47
N ASP A 16 -11.18 25.61 4.68
CA ASP A 16 -10.55 26.76 4.03
C ASP A 16 -9.12 26.98 4.54
N ASP A 17 -8.87 26.80 5.84
CA ASP A 17 -7.52 26.88 6.42
C ASP A 17 -6.60 25.79 5.84
N LEU A 18 -7.07 24.57 5.71
CA LEU A 18 -6.31 23.45 5.14
C LEU A 18 -6.09 23.59 3.64
N ASP A 19 -7.10 24.06 2.89
CA ASP A 19 -6.97 24.33 1.45
C ASP A 19 -5.87 25.36 1.20
N LEU A 20 -5.91 26.48 1.90
CA LEU A 20 -4.89 27.52 1.82
C LEU A 20 -3.50 26.99 2.17
N HIS A 21 -3.40 26.25 3.27
CA HIS A 21 -2.14 25.69 3.74
C HIS A 21 -1.50 24.74 2.71
N PHE A 22 -2.25 23.79 2.17
CA PHE A 22 -1.69 22.83 1.20
C PHE A 22 -1.40 23.49 -0.16
N ARG A 23 -2.18 24.47 -0.59
CA ARG A 23 -1.84 25.25 -1.81
C ARG A 23 -0.54 26.02 -1.63
N GLN A 24 -0.29 26.60 -0.45
CA GLN A 24 0.99 27.27 -0.16
C GLN A 24 2.17 26.30 -0.16
N ARG A 25 1.94 25.03 0.16
CA ARG A 25 2.93 23.95 0.05
C ARG A 25 3.09 23.41 -1.37
N GLY A 26 2.37 23.91 -2.34
CA GLY A 26 2.49 23.54 -3.75
C GLY A 26 1.60 22.38 -4.18
N PHE A 27 0.55 22.04 -3.42
CA PHE A 27 -0.43 21.05 -3.83
C PHE A 27 -1.51 21.65 -4.74
N THR A 28 -2.05 20.82 -5.63
CA THR A 28 -3.36 21.07 -6.25
C THR A 28 -4.41 20.48 -5.32
N VAL A 29 -5.28 21.32 -4.74
CA VAL A 29 -6.26 20.89 -3.76
C VAL A 29 -7.67 20.90 -4.35
N THR A 30 -8.37 19.77 -4.23
CA THR A 30 -9.80 19.64 -4.48
C THR A 30 -10.50 19.51 -3.13
N THR A 31 -11.49 20.35 -2.87
CA THR A 31 -12.25 20.35 -1.61
C THR A 31 -13.66 19.83 -1.81
N CYS A 32 -14.14 19.02 -0.87
CA CYS A 32 -15.51 18.51 -0.80
C CYS A 32 -16.09 18.74 0.60
N THR A 33 -17.40 18.96 0.68
CA THR A 33 -18.11 19.27 1.93
C THR A 33 -18.85 18.07 2.50
N ASP A 34 -18.93 16.97 1.76
CA ASP A 34 -19.61 15.75 2.18
C ASP A 34 -19.00 14.51 1.48
N GLY A 35 -19.33 13.34 2.00
CA GLY A 35 -18.78 12.08 1.48
C GLY A 35 -19.23 11.72 0.06
N ARG A 36 -20.40 12.19 -0.40
CA ARG A 36 -20.88 11.92 -1.77
C ARG A 36 -20.07 12.72 -2.80
N GLN A 37 -19.78 13.98 -2.49
CA GLN A 37 -18.89 14.80 -3.32
C GLN A 37 -17.50 14.20 -3.33
N GLY A 38 -16.98 13.76 -2.18
CA GLY A 38 -15.70 13.08 -2.08
C GLY A 38 -15.62 11.83 -2.97
N LEU A 39 -16.64 10.98 -2.94
CA LEU A 39 -16.73 9.80 -3.80
C LEU A 39 -16.77 10.16 -5.29
N ALA A 40 -17.56 11.16 -5.66
CA ALA A 40 -17.62 11.64 -7.04
C ALA A 40 -16.27 12.19 -7.52
N ALA A 41 -15.58 12.95 -6.67
CA ALA A 41 -14.25 13.50 -6.97
C ALA A 41 -13.22 12.39 -7.21
N VAL A 42 -13.19 11.36 -6.34
CA VAL A 42 -12.28 10.21 -6.47
C VAL A 42 -12.49 9.45 -7.79
N ARG A 43 -13.74 9.28 -8.21
CA ARG A 43 -14.07 8.61 -9.48
C ARG A 43 -13.75 9.46 -10.71
N ALA A 44 -13.72 10.79 -10.56
CA ALA A 44 -13.45 11.72 -11.65
C ALA A 44 -11.97 12.03 -11.85
N GLY A 45 -11.11 11.79 -10.85
CA GLY A 45 -9.72 12.18 -10.88
C GLY A 45 -8.77 11.26 -10.10
N HIS A 46 -7.48 11.57 -10.22
CA HIS A 46 -6.43 10.90 -9.49
C HIS A 46 -5.89 11.82 -8.40
N PHE A 47 -5.72 11.28 -7.20
CA PHE A 47 -5.18 11.97 -6.04
C PHE A 47 -3.98 11.22 -5.47
N ASP A 48 -2.99 11.97 -4.99
CA ASP A 48 -1.79 11.45 -4.34
C ASP A 48 -1.99 11.28 -2.83
N LEU A 49 -2.98 12.00 -2.26
CA LEU A 49 -3.36 11.93 -0.85
C LEU A 49 -4.83 12.33 -0.68
N VAL A 50 -5.53 11.65 0.21
CA VAL A 50 -6.88 12.02 0.65
C VAL A 50 -6.84 12.35 2.15
N LEU A 51 -7.27 13.55 2.52
CA LEU A 51 -7.60 13.92 3.90
C LEU A 51 -9.11 13.80 4.06
N LEU A 52 -9.55 12.97 4.98
CA LEU A 52 -10.94 12.58 5.09
C LEU A 52 -11.43 12.70 6.53
N ASP A 53 -12.41 13.58 6.78
CA ASP A 53 -13.12 13.57 8.05
C ASP A 53 -14.00 12.31 8.15
N ILE A 54 -14.04 11.74 9.34
CA ILE A 54 -14.94 10.62 9.64
C ILE A 54 -16.38 11.11 9.75
N MET A 55 -16.58 12.27 10.41
CA MET A 55 -17.89 12.81 10.76
C MET A 55 -18.47 13.68 9.63
N LEU A 56 -18.79 13.07 8.50
CA LEU A 56 -19.34 13.80 7.36
C LEU A 56 -20.87 13.68 7.27
N PRO A 57 -21.57 14.71 6.78
CA PRO A 57 -22.99 14.62 6.50
C PRO A 57 -23.24 13.69 5.29
N GLY A 58 -24.36 12.97 5.35
CA GLY A 58 -24.82 12.10 4.26
C GLY A 58 -24.08 10.76 4.19
N LEU A 59 -22.97 10.67 3.45
CA LEU A 59 -22.12 9.49 3.40
C LEU A 59 -21.00 9.64 4.44
N ASP A 60 -21.00 8.78 5.45
CA ASP A 60 -19.97 8.69 6.49
C ASP A 60 -18.58 8.47 5.88
N GLY A 61 -17.57 9.15 6.45
CA GLY A 61 -16.17 9.04 6.01
C GLY A 61 -15.62 7.63 6.03
N LEU A 62 -16.01 6.78 6.97
CA LEU A 62 -15.61 5.37 7.00
C LEU A 62 -16.24 4.56 5.85
N ALA A 63 -17.47 4.84 5.46
CA ALA A 63 -18.10 4.22 4.31
C ALA A 63 -17.45 4.67 2.98
N LEU A 64 -17.05 5.95 2.90
CA LEU A 64 -16.27 6.46 1.79
C LEU A 64 -14.91 5.77 1.71
N LEU A 65 -14.21 5.60 2.83
CA LEU A 65 -12.93 4.90 2.89
C LEU A 65 -13.04 3.46 2.38
N GLU A 66 -14.06 2.70 2.79
CA GLU A 66 -14.28 1.33 2.30
C GLU A 66 -14.45 1.29 0.78
N THR A 67 -15.24 2.22 0.23
CA THR A 67 -15.41 2.32 -1.22
C THR A 67 -14.11 2.67 -1.93
N LEU A 68 -13.33 3.62 -1.38
CA LEU A 68 -12.00 3.98 -1.89
C LEU A 68 -11.05 2.78 -1.96
N ARG A 69 -11.07 1.93 -0.92
CA ARG A 69 -10.19 0.74 -0.88
C ARG A 69 -10.56 -0.35 -1.89
N GLN A 70 -11.83 -0.40 -2.28
CA GLN A 70 -12.27 -1.31 -3.35
C GLN A 70 -11.91 -0.81 -4.76
N GLU A 71 -11.88 0.52 -4.94
CA GLU A 71 -11.68 1.13 -6.25
C GLU A 71 -10.24 1.59 -6.49
N GLN A 72 -9.53 2.04 -5.44
CA GLN A 72 -8.21 2.68 -5.57
C GLN A 72 -7.31 2.45 -4.35
N GLY A 73 -5.99 2.42 -4.60
CA GLY A 73 -4.94 2.34 -3.57
C GLY A 73 -4.43 3.70 -3.07
N THR A 74 -5.14 4.81 -3.30
CA THR A 74 -4.73 6.16 -2.88
C THR A 74 -4.59 6.23 -1.36
N PRO A 75 -3.49 6.77 -0.80
CA PRO A 75 -3.32 6.92 0.64
C PRO A 75 -4.38 7.83 1.24
N VAL A 76 -4.99 7.38 2.35
CA VAL A 76 -6.04 8.09 3.08
C VAL A 76 -5.58 8.33 4.50
N MET A 77 -5.55 9.60 4.91
CA MET A 77 -5.43 10.01 6.30
C MET A 77 -6.80 10.40 6.83
N LEU A 78 -7.27 9.68 7.84
CA LEU A 78 -8.51 10.03 8.53
C LEU A 78 -8.27 11.17 9.52
N MET A 79 -9.18 12.14 9.54
CA MET A 79 -9.25 13.18 10.55
C MET A 79 -10.50 12.94 11.40
N SER A 80 -10.42 13.07 12.74
CA SER A 80 -11.60 12.87 13.58
C SER A 80 -11.50 13.59 14.91
N ALA A 81 -12.63 14.15 15.35
CA ALA A 81 -12.82 14.65 16.71
C ALA A 81 -13.04 13.52 17.74
N LEU A 82 -13.29 12.30 17.28
CA LEU A 82 -13.47 11.13 18.11
C LEU A 82 -12.11 10.65 18.61
N GLY A 83 -11.77 10.98 19.85
CA GLY A 83 -10.50 10.59 20.50
C GLY A 83 -10.50 9.16 21.04
N ALA A 84 -11.52 8.34 20.76
CA ALA A 84 -11.62 6.98 21.25
C ALA A 84 -10.65 6.06 20.51
N GLU A 85 -9.89 5.26 21.26
CA GLU A 85 -9.02 4.22 20.74
C GLU A 85 -9.76 3.29 19.75
N GLN A 86 -11.05 3.06 20.00
CA GLN A 86 -11.92 2.22 19.19
C GLN A 86 -12.12 2.77 17.77
N ASP A 87 -12.24 4.09 17.61
CA ASP A 87 -12.45 4.72 16.29
C ASP A 87 -11.19 4.66 15.45
N ARG A 88 -10.03 4.82 16.11
CA ARG A 88 -8.73 4.65 15.46
C ARG A 88 -8.51 3.21 14.99
N ILE A 89 -8.83 2.21 15.84
CA ILE A 89 -8.75 0.80 15.47
C ILE A 89 -9.70 0.51 14.30
N THR A 90 -10.93 1.03 14.34
CA THR A 90 -11.90 0.88 13.25
C THR A 90 -11.40 1.49 11.95
N GLY A 91 -10.84 2.70 11.99
CA GLY A 91 -10.25 3.36 10.81
C GLY A 91 -9.14 2.55 10.15
N PHE A 92 -8.19 2.06 10.95
CA PHE A 92 -7.11 1.20 10.43
C PHE A 92 -7.62 -0.15 9.92
N THR A 93 -8.58 -0.77 10.61
CA THR A 93 -9.19 -2.04 10.16
C THR A 93 -9.91 -1.88 8.81
N ARG A 94 -10.49 -0.70 8.55
CA ARG A 94 -11.14 -0.36 7.27
C ARG A 94 -10.17 0.14 6.20
N GLY A 95 -8.86 0.15 6.50
CA GLY A 95 -7.81 0.39 5.53
C GLY A 95 -7.30 1.84 5.45
N ALA A 96 -7.48 2.66 6.48
CA ALA A 96 -6.80 3.95 6.56
C ALA A 96 -5.28 3.75 6.67
N ASP A 97 -4.51 4.63 6.01
CA ASP A 97 -3.05 4.62 6.08
C ASP A 97 -2.50 5.39 7.26
N ASP A 98 -3.23 6.40 7.74
CA ASP A 98 -2.93 7.13 8.97
C ASP A 98 -4.21 7.72 9.59
N TYR A 99 -4.09 8.18 10.83
CA TYR A 99 -5.17 8.76 11.61
C TYR A 99 -4.67 9.98 12.38
N LEU A 100 -5.36 11.12 12.23
CA LEU A 100 -5.03 12.39 12.85
C LEU A 100 -6.18 12.87 13.75
N PRO A 101 -6.01 12.82 15.08
CA PRO A 101 -7.06 13.29 16.01
C PRO A 101 -7.19 14.81 15.97
N LYS A 102 -8.40 15.35 15.93
CA LYS A 102 -8.71 16.77 16.13
C LYS A 102 -8.80 17.06 17.64
N PRO A 103 -8.25 18.21 18.15
CA PRO A 103 -7.51 19.22 17.40
C PRO A 103 -6.06 18.82 17.15
N PHE A 104 -5.52 19.18 15.98
CA PHE A 104 -4.13 18.93 15.59
C PHE A 104 -3.40 20.22 15.23
N SER A 105 -2.09 20.17 15.21
CA SER A 105 -1.26 21.25 14.67
C SER A 105 -0.96 21.03 13.19
N LEU A 106 -0.76 22.12 12.43
CA LEU A 106 -0.33 22.02 11.03
C LEU A 106 1.01 21.28 10.90
N ALA A 107 1.91 21.44 11.88
CA ALA A 107 3.19 20.73 11.88
C ALA A 107 3.02 19.20 12.00
N GLU A 108 2.06 18.71 12.80
CA GLU A 108 1.75 17.29 12.90
C GLU A 108 1.11 16.77 11.62
N LEU A 109 0.14 17.50 11.07
CA LEU A 109 -0.49 17.18 9.79
C LEU A 109 0.56 17.05 8.67
N ASP A 110 1.47 18.03 8.59
CA ASP A 110 2.55 18.04 7.59
C ASP A 110 3.48 16.84 7.72
N ALA A 111 3.93 16.55 8.94
CA ALA A 111 4.83 15.42 9.17
C ALA A 111 4.22 14.09 8.74
N ARG A 112 2.92 13.89 8.99
CA ARG A 112 2.17 12.69 8.62
C ARG A 112 1.90 12.63 7.11
N ALA A 113 1.44 13.72 6.51
CA ALA A 113 1.22 13.81 5.06
C ALA A 113 2.50 13.52 4.27
N ASP A 114 3.62 14.11 4.68
CA ASP A 114 4.92 13.87 4.07
C ASP A 114 5.40 12.42 4.24
N ALA A 115 5.11 11.80 5.38
CA ALA A 115 5.44 10.40 5.60
C ALA A 115 4.67 9.48 4.66
N LEU A 116 3.36 9.71 4.47
CA LEU A 116 2.53 8.97 3.53
C LEU A 116 3.01 9.15 2.08
N LEU A 117 3.21 10.40 1.66
CA LEU A 117 3.67 10.70 0.30
C LEU A 117 5.05 10.11 0.01
N ARG A 118 6.00 10.18 0.96
CA ARG A 118 7.32 9.53 0.82
C ARG A 118 7.21 8.02 0.71
N ARG A 119 6.31 7.39 1.46
CA ARG A 119 6.07 5.94 1.39
C ARG A 119 5.56 5.56 -0.01
N MET A 120 4.59 6.31 -0.55
CA MET A 120 4.05 6.08 -1.89
C MET A 120 5.08 6.34 -2.99
N ALA A 121 5.85 7.44 -2.89
CA ALA A 121 6.92 7.73 -3.85
C ALA A 121 7.98 6.61 -3.86
N ARG A 122 8.32 6.04 -2.70
CA ARG A 122 9.23 4.89 -2.62
C ARG A 122 8.62 3.64 -3.28
N VAL A 123 7.33 3.36 -3.05
CA VAL A 123 6.63 2.25 -3.70
C VAL A 123 6.60 2.45 -5.22
N GLN A 124 6.27 3.65 -5.70
CA GLN A 124 6.25 3.98 -7.13
C GLN A 124 7.65 3.96 -7.76
N GLN A 125 8.66 4.52 -7.09
CA GLN A 125 10.05 4.43 -7.54
C GLN A 125 10.55 2.98 -7.55
N GLN A 126 10.20 2.21 -6.55
CA GLN A 126 10.51 0.78 -6.50
C GLN A 126 9.77 -0.01 -7.59
N GLN A 127 8.56 0.37 -7.95
CA GLN A 127 7.83 -0.21 -9.07
C GLN A 127 8.42 0.23 -10.43
N ALA A 128 8.82 1.49 -10.56
CA ALA A 128 9.46 2.02 -11.77
C ALA A 128 10.89 1.48 -11.99
N THR A 129 11.65 1.29 -10.90
CA THR A 129 13.00 0.69 -10.95
C THR A 129 12.94 -0.84 -11.07
N ARG A 130 11.75 -1.44 -10.81
CA ARG A 130 11.49 -2.88 -10.78
C ARG A 130 10.76 -3.43 -11.99
N GLN A 131 10.55 -2.64 -13.01
CA GLN A 131 10.20 -3.19 -14.31
C GLN A 131 11.46 -3.85 -14.85
N ASP A 132 11.69 -5.12 -14.48
CA ASP A 132 12.50 -5.98 -15.35
C ASP A 132 11.79 -5.93 -16.70
N PRO A 133 12.42 -5.37 -17.75
CA PRO A 133 11.78 -5.27 -19.06
C PRO A 133 11.38 -6.64 -19.62
N HIS A 134 11.80 -7.73 -18.98
CA HIS A 134 11.56 -9.10 -19.39
C HIS A 134 10.68 -9.90 -18.42
N LEU A 135 10.39 -9.42 -17.19
CA LEU A 135 9.54 -10.10 -16.21
C LEU A 135 8.29 -9.27 -15.92
N SER A 136 7.14 -9.73 -16.38
CA SER A 136 5.84 -9.11 -16.09
C SER A 136 5.04 -9.96 -15.09
N PHE A 137 4.30 -9.28 -14.22
CA PHE A 137 3.44 -9.89 -13.22
C PHE A 137 1.99 -9.82 -13.71
N ASP A 138 1.34 -10.97 -13.82
CA ASP A 138 -0.07 -11.09 -14.16
C ASP A 138 -0.88 -11.37 -12.89
N GLU A 139 -1.53 -10.33 -12.37
CA GLU A 139 -2.33 -10.41 -11.15
C GLU A 139 -3.58 -11.27 -11.33
N GLN A 140 -4.17 -11.29 -12.53
CA GLN A 140 -5.36 -12.08 -12.80
C GLN A 140 -5.05 -13.57 -12.88
N ALA A 141 -3.96 -13.92 -13.57
CA ALA A 141 -3.49 -15.29 -13.64
C ALA A 141 -2.75 -15.75 -12.37
N GLN A 142 -2.39 -14.82 -11.45
CA GLN A 142 -1.49 -15.05 -10.32
C GLN A 142 -0.19 -15.73 -10.73
N ASP A 143 0.42 -15.23 -11.82
CA ASP A 143 1.64 -15.80 -12.39
C ASP A 143 2.62 -14.70 -12.83
N VAL A 144 3.81 -15.10 -13.20
CA VAL A 144 4.80 -14.21 -13.80
C VAL A 144 5.19 -14.71 -15.19
N LEU A 145 5.40 -13.74 -16.10
CA LEU A 145 5.84 -14.04 -17.45
C LEU A 145 7.26 -13.47 -17.67
N HIS A 146 8.14 -14.26 -18.24
CA HIS A 146 9.45 -13.84 -18.68
C HIS A 146 9.57 -14.13 -20.18
N GLN A 147 9.80 -13.08 -20.98
CA GLN A 147 9.86 -13.18 -22.45
C GLN A 147 8.61 -13.87 -23.05
N GLY A 148 7.43 -13.59 -22.50
CA GLY A 148 6.16 -14.16 -22.96
C GLY A 148 5.87 -15.61 -22.49
N ARG A 149 6.77 -16.23 -21.70
CA ARG A 149 6.56 -17.58 -21.10
C ARG A 149 6.09 -17.43 -19.65
N ALA A 150 5.04 -18.12 -19.26
CA ALA A 150 4.53 -18.18 -17.91
C ALA A 150 5.38 -19.12 -17.03
N ALA A 151 5.58 -18.77 -15.75
CA ALA A 151 6.30 -19.58 -14.79
C ALA A 151 5.47 -20.77 -14.27
N GLY A 152 4.14 -20.71 -14.37
CA GLY A 152 3.21 -21.70 -13.84
C GLY A 152 3.19 -21.70 -12.32
N LEU A 153 3.17 -20.53 -11.69
CA LEU A 153 3.15 -20.41 -10.24
C LEU A 153 1.81 -20.88 -9.66
N THR A 154 1.87 -21.46 -8.47
CA THR A 154 0.67 -21.61 -7.64
C THR A 154 0.35 -20.29 -6.96
N GLY A 155 -0.91 -20.07 -6.54
CA GLY A 155 -1.30 -18.85 -5.85
C GLY A 155 -0.45 -18.53 -4.60
N SER A 156 0.02 -19.56 -3.87
CA SER A 156 0.94 -19.35 -2.73
C SER A 156 2.35 -18.96 -3.16
N GLU A 157 2.86 -19.51 -4.26
CA GLU A 157 4.16 -19.14 -4.82
C GLU A 157 4.13 -17.73 -5.40
N TYR A 158 3.04 -17.35 -6.07
CA TYR A 158 2.85 -16.00 -6.57
C TYR A 158 2.80 -14.98 -5.42
N ARG A 159 1.95 -15.20 -4.40
CA ARG A 159 1.89 -14.33 -3.22
C ARG A 159 3.25 -14.23 -2.52
N LEU A 160 3.98 -15.34 -2.40
CA LEU A 160 5.32 -15.35 -1.81
C LEU A 160 6.27 -14.45 -2.58
N LEU A 161 6.31 -14.55 -3.92
CA LEU A 161 7.16 -13.73 -4.76
C LEU A 161 6.78 -12.26 -4.68
N VAL A 162 5.48 -11.93 -4.74
CA VAL A 162 4.96 -10.55 -4.59
C VAL A 162 5.35 -9.97 -3.24
N THR A 163 5.07 -10.69 -2.15
CA THR A 163 5.41 -10.24 -0.79
C THR A 163 6.91 -9.99 -0.61
N LEU A 164 7.76 -10.88 -1.12
CA LEU A 164 9.22 -10.69 -1.06
C LEU A 164 9.67 -9.49 -1.91
N ARG A 165 9.05 -9.27 -3.07
CA ARG A 165 9.35 -8.16 -3.97
C ARG A 165 8.93 -6.80 -3.39
N GLU A 166 7.86 -6.77 -2.62
CA GLU A 166 7.43 -5.56 -1.91
C GLU A 166 8.42 -5.12 -0.82
N HIS A 167 9.28 -6.03 -0.35
CA HIS A 167 10.27 -5.82 0.70
C HIS A 167 11.69 -6.18 0.25
N PRO A 168 12.25 -5.48 -0.76
CA PRO A 168 13.54 -5.84 -1.35
C PRO A 168 14.68 -5.66 -0.36
N GLY A 169 15.55 -6.67 -0.28
CA GLY A 169 16.69 -6.65 0.61
C GLY A 169 16.35 -6.75 2.10
N GLU A 170 15.06 -6.79 2.45
CA GLU A 170 14.59 -6.95 3.81
C GLU A 170 14.38 -8.44 4.12
N THR A 171 14.86 -8.90 5.29
CA THR A 171 14.60 -10.26 5.74
C THR A 171 13.23 -10.38 6.35
N LEU A 172 12.32 -11.06 5.65
CA LEU A 172 10.97 -11.34 6.15
C LEU A 172 10.96 -12.60 7.00
N SER A 173 10.44 -12.49 8.22
CA SER A 173 10.40 -13.61 9.15
C SER A 173 9.44 -14.72 8.71
N LYS A 174 9.73 -15.99 9.09
CA LYS A 174 8.82 -17.08 8.79
C LYS A 174 7.40 -16.85 9.35
N PRO A 175 7.19 -16.38 10.59
CA PRO A 175 5.84 -16.07 11.08
C PRO A 175 5.10 -15.04 10.20
N PHE A 176 5.78 -13.98 9.77
CA PHE A 176 5.22 -12.98 8.86
C PHE A 176 4.79 -13.62 7.53
N LEU A 177 5.68 -14.39 6.89
CA LEU A 177 5.38 -15.04 5.61
C LEU A 177 4.27 -16.10 5.73
N TYR A 178 4.19 -16.85 6.83
CA TYR A 178 3.08 -17.77 7.07
C TYR A 178 1.75 -17.07 7.13
N GLN A 179 1.69 -15.91 7.82
CA GLN A 179 0.47 -15.14 7.96
C GLN A 179 0.03 -14.50 6.63
N HIS A 180 0.97 -13.87 5.90
CA HIS A 180 0.65 -13.08 4.71
C HIS A 180 0.56 -13.90 3.41
N VAL A 181 1.31 -15.01 3.33
CA VAL A 181 1.36 -15.85 2.11
C VAL A 181 0.47 -17.07 2.22
N LEU A 182 0.52 -17.76 3.37
CA LEU A 182 -0.19 -19.03 3.57
C LEU A 182 -1.49 -18.87 4.37
N HIS A 183 -1.76 -17.68 4.92
CA HIS A 183 -2.95 -17.35 5.73
C HIS A 183 -3.16 -18.31 6.91
N ARG A 184 -2.06 -18.72 7.56
CA ARG A 184 -2.07 -19.63 8.71
C ARG A 184 -0.98 -19.30 9.70
N ILE A 185 -1.13 -19.82 10.92
CA ILE A 185 -0.18 -19.62 12.02
C ILE A 185 1.09 -20.47 11.77
N TYR A 186 2.25 -19.85 11.98
CA TYR A 186 3.55 -20.53 11.89
C TYR A 186 3.75 -21.50 13.05
N THR A 187 4.21 -22.71 12.75
CA THR A 187 4.73 -23.66 13.73
C THR A 187 6.12 -24.14 13.33
N ARG A 188 6.99 -24.42 14.30
CA ARG A 188 8.39 -24.82 14.03
C ARG A 188 8.54 -26.13 13.22
N LEU A 189 7.52 -26.98 13.26
CA LEU A 189 7.51 -28.24 12.52
C LEU A 189 6.94 -28.12 11.11
N ASP A 190 6.27 -27.03 10.82
CA ASP A 190 5.69 -26.80 9.49
C ASP A 190 6.76 -26.33 8.51
N ARG A 191 7.00 -27.14 7.48
CA ARG A 191 7.94 -26.84 6.38
C ARG A 191 7.26 -26.40 5.09
N GLY A 192 5.97 -26.08 5.13
CA GLY A 192 5.20 -25.70 3.93
C GLY A 192 5.79 -24.51 3.21
N LEU A 193 6.21 -23.48 3.94
CA LEU A 193 6.86 -22.29 3.35
C LEU A 193 8.19 -22.67 2.66
N ASP A 194 9.00 -23.53 3.27
CA ASP A 194 10.29 -23.95 2.71
C ASP A 194 10.08 -24.70 1.37
N VAL A 195 9.01 -25.48 1.26
CA VAL A 195 8.62 -26.17 0.01
C VAL A 195 8.21 -25.14 -1.06
N HIS A 196 7.40 -24.13 -0.71
CA HIS A 196 7.02 -23.08 -1.65
C HIS A 196 8.23 -22.28 -2.13
N VAL A 197 9.16 -21.95 -1.25
CA VAL A 197 10.43 -21.29 -1.62
C VAL A 197 11.25 -22.16 -2.59
N CYS A 198 11.36 -23.46 -2.31
CA CYS A 198 12.10 -24.38 -3.17
C CYS A 198 11.48 -24.47 -4.57
N ASN A 199 10.17 -24.64 -4.65
CA ASN A 199 9.44 -24.71 -5.92
C ASN A 199 9.52 -23.39 -6.70
N LEU A 200 9.35 -22.25 -6.02
CA LEU A 200 9.44 -20.93 -6.64
C LEU A 200 10.83 -20.68 -7.23
N ARG A 201 11.91 -21.01 -6.49
CA ARG A 201 13.29 -20.91 -7.00
C ARG A 201 13.49 -21.73 -8.27
N ARG A 202 13.01 -22.98 -8.27
CA ARG A 202 13.11 -23.85 -9.43
C ARG A 202 12.37 -23.27 -10.63
N LYS A 203 11.12 -22.83 -10.46
CA LYS A 203 10.31 -22.27 -11.56
C LYS A 203 10.90 -20.99 -12.11
N LEU A 204 11.44 -20.10 -11.28
CA LEU A 204 12.15 -18.91 -11.75
C LEU A 204 13.42 -19.26 -12.52
N ALA A 205 14.19 -20.25 -12.06
CA ALA A 205 15.37 -20.74 -12.77
C ALA A 205 15.02 -21.39 -14.13
N ASP A 206 13.97 -22.22 -14.18
CA ASP A 206 13.45 -22.86 -15.40
C ASP A 206 12.95 -21.82 -16.42
N LEU A 207 12.46 -20.68 -15.92
CA LEU A 207 12.04 -19.54 -16.73
C LEU A 207 13.23 -18.70 -17.25
N GLY A 208 14.43 -18.93 -16.73
CA GLY A 208 15.64 -18.16 -17.08
C GLY A 208 15.83 -16.87 -16.27
N VAL A 209 15.06 -16.69 -15.20
CA VAL A 209 15.16 -15.52 -14.31
C VAL A 209 16.29 -15.76 -13.30
N GLN A 210 17.49 -15.30 -13.61
CA GLN A 210 18.68 -15.51 -12.78
C GLN A 210 19.01 -14.32 -11.86
N HIS A 211 18.49 -13.14 -12.18
CA HIS A 211 18.76 -11.91 -11.42
C HIS A 211 17.92 -11.81 -10.15
N LEU A 212 16.81 -12.55 -10.01
CA LEU A 212 16.02 -12.62 -8.78
C LEU A 212 16.43 -13.84 -7.96
N GLN A 213 16.99 -13.61 -6.78
CA GLN A 213 17.44 -14.68 -5.89
C GLN A 213 16.71 -14.58 -4.53
N ILE A 214 15.97 -15.62 -4.20
CA ILE A 214 15.41 -15.74 -2.85
C ILE A 214 16.45 -16.37 -1.96
N GLN A 215 16.97 -15.64 -0.98
CA GLN A 215 17.98 -16.13 -0.05
C GLN A 215 17.35 -16.50 1.29
N ALA A 216 17.85 -17.56 1.93
CA ALA A 216 17.47 -17.94 3.27
C ALA A 216 18.43 -17.31 4.28
N VAL A 217 17.88 -16.60 5.26
CA VAL A 217 18.64 -16.07 6.40
C VAL A 217 18.42 -17.01 7.58
N ARG A 218 19.51 -17.68 8.01
CA ARG A 218 19.45 -18.71 9.04
C ARG A 218 18.82 -18.19 10.35
N GLY A 219 17.76 -18.83 10.78
CA GLY A 219 17.05 -18.48 12.01
C GLY A 219 16.13 -17.26 11.91
N ALA A 220 16.16 -16.51 10.80
CA ALA A 220 15.36 -15.30 10.60
C ALA A 220 14.22 -15.49 9.59
N GLY A 221 14.51 -15.90 8.34
CA GLY A 221 13.49 -16.03 7.32
C GLY A 221 14.05 -16.05 5.90
N TYR A 222 13.42 -15.30 5.01
CA TYR A 222 13.78 -15.19 3.60
C TYR A 222 13.84 -13.73 3.16
N LEU A 223 14.70 -13.44 2.19
CA LEU A 223 14.78 -12.15 1.52
C LEU A 223 14.90 -12.35 0.01
N LEU A 224 14.49 -11.37 -0.76
CA LEU A 224 14.71 -11.28 -2.19
C LEU A 224 15.88 -10.35 -2.47
N VAL A 225 16.84 -10.84 -3.24
CA VAL A 225 18.00 -10.08 -3.71
C VAL A 225 17.91 -9.97 -5.23
N GLU A 226 18.07 -8.76 -5.74
CA GLU A 226 18.27 -8.53 -7.17
C GLU A 226 19.78 -8.48 -7.42
N ALA A 227 20.30 -9.42 -8.20
CA ALA A 227 21.70 -9.39 -8.63
C ALA A 227 21.87 -8.29 -9.68
N GLU A 228 22.83 -7.39 -9.46
CA GLU A 228 23.25 -6.43 -10.49
C GLU A 228 23.71 -7.17 -11.75
N ARG A 229 23.18 -6.78 -12.91
CA ARG A 229 23.66 -7.29 -14.20
C ARG A 229 25.02 -6.68 -14.47
N HIS A 230 26.02 -7.51 -14.63
CA HIS A 230 27.29 -7.15 -15.25
C HIS A 230 27.15 -7.18 -16.76
#